data_b8a03e2ac1e50d6d059bacd93aff004c
#
_entry.id   b8a03e2ac1e50d6d059bacd93aff004c
#
_cell.length_a   1.000
_cell.length_b   1.000
_cell.length_c   1.000
_cell.angle_alpha   90.00
_cell.angle_beta   90.00
_cell.angle_gamma   90.00
#
_symmetry.space_group_name_H-M   'P 1'
#
loop_
_entity.id
_entity.type
_entity.pdbx_description
1 polymer ?
#
loop_
_entity_poly.entity_id
_entity_poly.type
_entity_poly.pdbx_seq_one_letter_code
_entity_poly.pdbx_strand_id
1 'polypeptide(L)'
;MTPGGSLSIGREDIPALRPSDPLGPRGDISARSRRTLQTILADRKLAFPLGVLLLLILFAIFAPILLSAGPDKQDLIKSLESPSGSHLLGTDQLGRDVLSRVASGARISLVVATLVTVAGGIVGGLIGLLAGTIGGAGDGVVMRAMDAILAFPPLILAMTVTVGLGVGLNTAAVGIALVSVPWYARLLRSEALRIRSLPFVEAAHAMGATRGRIIYRHVVPHMLPVLFIQMAAAFGYAVLALAGLSFVGLGAQVPTPEWGAMITEGQGYALTGQWWMAICPGVALLITVTAASMLSDRMRDLLDPRGQYARL
;
A
#
# COMPACT_ATOMS: atom_id res chain seq x y z
N MET A 1 20.46 -59.66 -61.58
CA MET A 1 19.27 -58.97 -62.10
C MET A 1 18.72 -58.11 -60.97
N THR A 2 19.09 -56.84 -60.97
CA THR A 2 18.45 -55.73 -60.19
C THR A 2 17.49 -55.00 -61.07
N PRO A 3 16.49 -54.34 -60.50
CA PRO A 3 16.38 -52.93 -60.83
C PRO A 3 16.26 -52.02 -59.61
N GLY A 4 16.99 -50.93 -59.74
CA GLY A 4 16.94 -49.82 -58.83
C GLY A 4 15.65 -49.04 -58.89
N GLY A 5 15.09 -48.74 -57.73
CA GLY A 5 14.00 -47.79 -57.57
C GLY A 5 14.57 -46.45 -57.10
N SER A 6 14.57 -45.45 -57.98
CA SER A 6 14.90 -44.06 -57.64
C SER A 6 13.72 -43.43 -56.89
N LEU A 7 13.90 -43.17 -55.60
CA LEU A 7 13.00 -42.33 -54.82
C LEU A 7 13.19 -40.87 -55.27
N SER A 8 12.29 -40.36 -56.05
CA SER A 8 12.14 -38.91 -56.31
C SER A 8 11.47 -38.30 -55.10
N ILE A 9 12.25 -37.63 -54.25
CA ILE A 9 11.74 -36.76 -53.19
C ILE A 9 11.14 -35.53 -53.90
N GLY A 10 9.81 -35.47 -53.91
CA GLY A 10 9.07 -34.28 -54.34
C GLY A 10 9.50 -33.08 -53.51
N ARG A 11 9.90 -32.03 -54.19
CA ARG A 11 10.04 -30.71 -53.57
C ARG A 11 8.64 -30.26 -53.19
N GLU A 12 8.20 -30.56 -52.00
CA GLU A 12 7.04 -29.88 -51.40
C GLU A 12 7.39 -28.41 -51.23
N ASP A 13 6.49 -27.56 -51.70
CA ASP A 13 6.54 -26.11 -51.63
C ASP A 13 6.67 -25.69 -50.15
N ILE A 14 7.86 -25.30 -49.74
CA ILE A 14 8.09 -24.59 -48.48
C ILE A 14 7.46 -23.20 -48.69
N PRO A 15 6.36 -22.87 -47.98
CA PRO A 15 5.79 -21.53 -48.07
C PRO A 15 6.87 -20.53 -47.67
N ALA A 16 7.20 -19.62 -48.63
CA ALA A 16 8.14 -18.55 -48.37
C ALA A 16 7.70 -17.78 -47.12
N LEU A 17 8.48 -17.90 -46.06
CA LEU A 17 8.33 -17.05 -44.86
C LEU A 17 8.37 -15.60 -45.34
N ARG A 18 7.22 -14.96 -45.39
CA ARG A 18 7.17 -13.50 -45.59
C ARG A 18 8.07 -12.88 -44.52
N PRO A 19 9.00 -11.97 -44.89
CA PRO A 19 9.74 -11.24 -43.90
C PRO A 19 8.71 -10.53 -42.98
N SER A 20 8.58 -10.98 -41.75
CA SER A 20 7.83 -10.27 -40.73
C SER A 20 8.44 -8.88 -40.66
N ASP A 21 7.69 -7.86 -40.99
CA ASP A 21 8.05 -6.45 -40.85
C ASP A 21 8.62 -6.21 -39.45
N PRO A 22 9.93 -6.02 -39.26
CA PRO A 22 10.51 -5.89 -37.94
C PRO A 22 10.20 -4.55 -37.27
N LEU A 23 9.45 -3.69 -37.94
CA LEU A 23 9.06 -2.37 -37.45
C LEU A 23 7.55 -2.19 -37.62
N GLY A 24 6.78 -2.95 -36.84
CA GLY A 24 5.41 -2.57 -36.55
C GLY A 24 5.38 -1.10 -36.10
N PRO A 25 4.29 -0.34 -36.37
CA PRO A 25 4.25 1.09 -36.16
C PRO A 25 4.76 1.41 -34.76
N ARG A 26 5.76 2.29 -34.67
CA ARG A 26 6.27 2.86 -33.41
C ARG A 26 5.07 3.44 -32.67
N GLY A 27 4.38 2.61 -31.91
CA GLY A 27 3.21 2.98 -31.13
C GLY A 27 3.62 4.10 -30.19
N ASP A 28 3.02 5.23 -30.40
CA ASP A 28 3.16 6.43 -29.60
C ASP A 28 3.07 6.05 -28.12
N ILE A 29 4.19 6.18 -27.40
CA ILE A 29 4.30 5.81 -25.98
C ILE A 29 3.21 6.54 -25.17
N SER A 30 2.84 7.76 -25.63
CA SER A 30 1.78 8.58 -25.05
C SER A 30 0.38 7.97 -25.26
N ALA A 31 0.12 7.36 -26.41
CA ALA A 31 -1.14 6.69 -26.73
C ALA A 31 -1.30 5.37 -25.94
N ARG A 32 -0.19 4.66 -25.73
CA ARG A 32 -0.17 3.43 -24.91
C ARG A 32 -0.42 3.74 -23.45
N SER A 33 0.19 4.79 -22.92
CA SER A 33 -0.02 5.28 -21.55
C SER A 33 -1.47 5.74 -21.32
N ARG A 34 -2.06 6.46 -22.28
CA ARG A 34 -3.48 6.88 -22.20
C ARG A 34 -4.45 5.72 -22.25
N ARG A 35 -4.21 4.72 -23.12
CA ARG A 35 -5.05 3.51 -23.15
C ARG A 35 -4.95 2.71 -21.85
N THR A 36 -3.78 2.58 -21.27
CA THR A 36 -3.60 1.90 -19.97
C THR A 36 -4.36 2.64 -18.86
N LEU A 37 -4.27 3.97 -18.80
CA LEU A 37 -5.04 4.79 -17.85
C LEU A 37 -6.56 4.65 -18.07
N GLN A 38 -7.04 4.66 -19.31
CA GLN A 38 -8.46 4.48 -19.62
C GLN A 38 -8.95 3.07 -19.26
N THR A 39 -8.13 2.05 -19.46
CA THR A 39 -8.46 0.66 -19.08
C THR A 39 -8.50 0.52 -17.55
N ILE A 40 -7.58 1.16 -16.85
CA ILE A 40 -7.53 1.20 -15.38
C ILE A 40 -8.77 1.91 -14.81
N LEU A 41 -9.15 3.06 -15.37
CA LEU A 41 -10.32 3.83 -14.93
C LEU A 41 -11.66 3.18 -15.33
N ALA A 42 -11.67 2.34 -16.38
CA ALA A 42 -12.86 1.61 -16.81
C ALA A 42 -13.09 0.30 -16.03
N ASP A 43 -12.11 -0.16 -15.25
CA ASP A 43 -12.29 -1.36 -14.43
C ASP A 43 -13.12 -1.02 -13.18
N ARG A 44 -14.42 -1.39 -13.23
CA ARG A 44 -15.36 -1.21 -12.11
C ARG A 44 -14.86 -1.80 -10.79
N LYS A 45 -14.04 -2.84 -10.87
CA LYS A 45 -13.48 -3.52 -9.68
C LYS A 45 -12.35 -2.70 -9.04
N LEU A 46 -11.68 -1.82 -9.80
CA LEU A 46 -10.72 -0.86 -9.28
C LEU A 46 -11.41 0.45 -8.85
N ALA A 47 -12.43 0.87 -9.57
CA ALA A 47 -13.17 2.09 -9.29
C ALA A 47 -13.85 2.08 -7.92
N PHE A 48 -14.35 0.90 -7.48
CA PHE A 48 -15.03 0.77 -6.19
C PHE A 48 -14.10 1.08 -5.00
N PRO A 49 -12.94 0.39 -4.78
CA PRO A 49 -12.06 0.69 -3.65
C PRO A 49 -11.46 2.10 -3.73
N LEU A 50 -11.14 2.59 -4.93
CA LEU A 50 -10.70 3.98 -5.11
C LEU A 50 -11.79 4.98 -4.73
N GLY A 51 -13.04 4.73 -5.12
CA GLY A 51 -14.18 5.56 -4.76
C GLY A 51 -14.41 5.60 -3.25
N VAL A 52 -14.32 4.46 -2.58
CA VAL A 52 -14.43 4.37 -1.11
C VAL A 52 -13.32 5.16 -0.42
N LEU A 53 -12.06 4.98 -0.83
CA LEU A 53 -10.92 5.73 -0.26
C LEU A 53 -11.05 7.23 -0.52
N LEU A 54 -11.47 7.62 -1.74
CA LEU A 54 -11.73 9.02 -2.08
C LEU A 54 -12.82 9.62 -1.20
N LEU A 55 -13.94 8.90 -1.00
CA LEU A 55 -15.02 9.34 -0.11
C LEU A 55 -14.55 9.51 1.33
N LEU A 56 -13.71 8.58 1.83
CA LEU A 56 -13.11 8.69 3.17
C LEU A 56 -12.18 9.90 3.28
N ILE A 57 -11.38 10.18 2.25
CA ILE A 57 -10.50 11.36 2.20
C ILE A 57 -11.36 12.64 2.16
N LEU A 58 -12.38 12.70 1.32
CA LEU A 58 -13.30 13.83 1.26
C LEU A 58 -14.02 14.02 2.61
N PHE A 59 -14.49 12.95 3.23
CA PHE A 59 -15.07 12.98 4.56
C PHE A 59 -14.09 13.53 5.59
N ALA A 60 -12.84 13.06 5.61
CA ALA A 60 -11.78 13.54 6.51
C ALA A 60 -11.46 15.03 6.32
N ILE A 61 -11.58 15.56 5.09
CA ILE A 61 -11.28 16.97 4.78
C ILE A 61 -12.48 17.87 5.09
N PHE A 62 -13.67 17.49 4.60
CA PHE A 62 -14.82 18.37 4.61
C PHE A 62 -15.70 18.26 5.86
N ALA A 63 -15.83 17.08 6.45
CA ALA A 63 -16.69 16.90 7.61
C ALA A 63 -16.28 17.77 8.83
N PRO A 64 -14.99 17.93 9.19
CA PRO A 64 -14.60 18.84 10.27
C PRO A 64 -14.95 20.31 9.99
N ILE A 65 -15.11 20.69 8.72
CA ILE A 65 -15.47 22.05 8.29
C ILE A 65 -16.98 22.23 8.31
N LEU A 66 -17.74 21.19 7.89
CA LEU A 66 -19.20 21.23 7.75
C LEU A 66 -19.92 20.99 9.08
N LEU A 67 -19.31 20.20 9.96
CA LEU A 67 -19.86 19.92 11.29
C LEU A 67 -19.57 21.09 12.22
N SER A 68 -20.59 21.81 12.64
CA SER A 68 -20.49 22.97 13.55
C SER A 68 -20.02 22.61 14.97
N ALA A 69 -20.14 21.34 15.35
CA ALA A 69 -19.59 20.82 16.60
C ALA A 69 -18.12 20.43 16.37
N GLY A 70 -17.17 21.22 16.89
CA GLY A 70 -15.77 20.83 16.89
C GLY A 70 -15.55 19.49 17.63
N PRO A 71 -14.53 18.67 17.22
CA PRO A 71 -14.32 17.32 17.76
C PRO A 71 -14.05 17.29 19.26
N ASP A 72 -13.59 18.39 19.84
CA ASP A 72 -13.24 18.52 21.26
C ASP A 72 -14.23 19.39 22.05
N LYS A 73 -15.33 19.85 21.40
CA LYS A 73 -16.35 20.64 22.08
C LYS A 73 -17.13 19.72 23.03
N GLN A 74 -17.01 19.96 24.32
CA GLN A 74 -17.65 19.20 25.36
C GLN A 74 -18.99 19.82 25.77
N ASP A 75 -19.97 18.98 26.01
CA ASP A 75 -21.27 19.34 26.61
C ASP A 75 -21.71 18.23 27.57
N LEU A 76 -21.30 18.34 28.82
CA LEU A 76 -21.55 17.31 29.84
C LEU A 76 -23.03 17.05 30.08
N ILE A 77 -23.92 17.99 29.75
CA ILE A 77 -25.37 17.78 29.87
C ILE A 77 -25.82 16.71 28.86
N LYS A 78 -25.14 16.65 27.70
CA LYS A 78 -25.43 15.68 26.62
C LYS A 78 -24.49 14.49 26.62
N SER A 79 -23.92 14.15 27.78
CA SER A 79 -23.05 12.98 27.91
C SER A 79 -23.81 11.70 27.62
N LEU A 80 -23.21 10.82 26.78
CA LEU A 80 -23.72 9.49 26.43
C LEU A 80 -25.12 9.49 25.76
N GLU A 81 -25.49 10.58 25.09
CA GLU A 81 -26.74 10.60 24.31
C GLU A 81 -26.67 9.65 23.12
N SER A 82 -27.74 8.90 22.94
CA SER A 82 -27.87 7.99 21.79
C SER A 82 -27.94 8.74 20.45
N PRO A 83 -27.65 8.09 19.32
CA PRO A 83 -27.82 8.65 17.99
C PRO A 83 -29.19 9.32 17.80
N SER A 84 -29.20 10.56 17.35
CA SER A 84 -30.38 11.42 17.23
C SER A 84 -30.22 12.39 16.07
N GLY A 85 -31.26 13.19 15.77
CA GLY A 85 -31.21 14.22 14.72
C GLY A 85 -30.20 15.34 15.00
N SER A 86 -29.88 15.62 16.27
CA SER A 86 -28.87 16.58 16.70
C SER A 86 -27.47 16.02 16.74
N HIS A 87 -27.31 14.73 17.04
CA HIS A 87 -26.06 13.98 17.11
C HIS A 87 -26.22 12.66 16.37
N LEU A 88 -25.91 12.66 15.05
CA LEU A 88 -26.19 11.52 14.15
C LEU A 88 -25.57 10.20 14.61
N LEU A 89 -24.38 10.24 15.22
CA LEU A 89 -23.69 9.07 15.79
C LEU A 89 -23.66 9.10 17.33
N GLY A 90 -24.53 9.94 17.96
CA GLY A 90 -24.56 10.11 19.41
C GLY A 90 -23.38 10.92 19.94
N THR A 91 -23.27 10.94 21.28
CA THR A 91 -22.18 11.64 21.99
C THR A 91 -21.36 10.67 22.82
N ASP A 92 -20.17 11.09 23.19
CA ASP A 92 -19.26 10.34 24.07
C ASP A 92 -19.47 10.70 25.57
N GLN A 93 -18.59 10.16 26.43
CA GLN A 93 -18.65 10.37 27.89
C GLN A 93 -18.46 11.85 28.32
N LEU A 94 -17.94 12.69 27.45
CA LEU A 94 -17.77 14.13 27.69
C LEU A 94 -18.79 14.97 26.92
N GLY A 95 -19.80 14.31 26.30
CA GLY A 95 -20.79 14.97 25.48
C GLY A 95 -20.25 15.50 24.13
N ARG A 96 -19.08 15.01 23.67
CA ARG A 96 -18.52 15.37 22.37
C ARG A 96 -19.22 14.60 21.27
N ASP A 97 -19.45 15.23 20.13
CA ASP A 97 -20.12 14.61 18.99
C ASP A 97 -19.26 13.52 18.34
N VAL A 98 -19.76 12.27 18.35
CA VAL A 98 -19.03 11.10 17.84
C VAL A 98 -18.76 11.20 16.34
N LEU A 99 -19.69 11.74 15.54
CA LEU A 99 -19.50 11.91 14.09
C LEU A 99 -18.34 12.88 13.80
N SER A 100 -18.30 14.00 14.50
CA SER A 100 -17.21 14.99 14.38
C SER A 100 -15.85 14.39 14.76
N ARG A 101 -15.83 13.57 15.82
CA ARG A 101 -14.62 12.84 16.25
C ARG A 101 -14.19 11.78 15.26
N VAL A 102 -15.12 10.98 14.71
CA VAL A 102 -14.81 9.97 13.67
C VAL A 102 -14.24 10.64 12.42
N ALA A 103 -14.80 11.78 12.01
CA ALA A 103 -14.30 12.53 10.86
C ALA A 103 -12.90 13.12 11.08
N SER A 104 -12.66 13.69 12.25
CA SER A 104 -11.35 14.21 12.62
C SER A 104 -10.35 13.08 12.81
N GLY A 105 -10.78 11.95 13.38
CA GLY A 105 -10.02 10.71 13.50
C GLY A 105 -9.63 10.13 12.14
N ALA A 106 -10.52 10.19 11.15
CA ALA A 106 -10.20 9.82 9.78
C ALA A 106 -8.98 10.58 9.26
N ARG A 107 -8.97 11.90 9.45
CA ARG A 107 -7.84 12.74 9.01
C ARG A 107 -6.53 12.31 9.67
N ILE A 108 -6.53 12.09 10.98
CA ILE A 108 -5.33 11.69 11.73
C ILE A 108 -4.87 10.30 11.31
N SER A 109 -5.75 9.31 11.35
CA SER A 109 -5.43 7.93 11.02
C SER A 109 -4.93 7.76 9.59
N LEU A 110 -5.60 8.39 8.59
CA LEU A 110 -5.20 8.31 7.19
C LEU A 110 -3.88 9.02 6.91
N VAL A 111 -3.66 10.22 7.46
CA VAL A 111 -2.40 10.97 7.27
C VAL A 111 -1.24 10.22 7.89
N VAL A 112 -1.36 9.75 9.13
CA VAL A 112 -0.27 9.04 9.82
C VAL A 112 0.03 7.72 9.11
N ALA A 113 -0.98 6.93 8.74
CA ALA A 113 -0.77 5.68 7.99
C ALA A 113 -0.10 5.94 6.63
N THR A 114 -0.46 7.03 5.93
CA THR A 114 0.19 7.43 4.68
C THR A 114 1.67 7.76 4.92
N LEU A 115 1.98 8.58 5.93
CA LEU A 115 3.36 8.93 6.27
C LEU A 115 4.21 7.72 6.63
N VAL A 116 3.66 6.81 7.45
CA VAL A 116 4.30 5.53 7.79
C VAL A 116 4.62 4.69 6.55
N THR A 117 3.62 4.54 5.68
CA THR A 117 3.74 3.74 4.45
C THR A 117 4.77 4.33 3.49
N VAL A 118 4.73 5.65 3.30
CA VAL A 118 5.67 6.36 2.41
C VAL A 118 7.08 6.32 2.99
N ALA A 119 7.27 6.60 4.27
CA ALA A 119 8.58 6.57 4.93
C ALA A 119 9.19 5.16 4.86
N GLY A 120 8.43 4.12 5.24
CA GLY A 120 8.87 2.73 5.16
C GLY A 120 9.19 2.31 3.73
N GLY A 121 8.35 2.70 2.76
CA GLY A 121 8.52 2.41 1.34
C GLY A 121 9.76 3.08 0.74
N ILE A 122 10.02 4.36 1.05
CA ILE A 122 11.20 5.07 0.59
C ILE A 122 12.47 4.46 1.20
N VAL A 123 12.52 4.35 2.52
CA VAL A 123 13.72 3.84 3.22
C VAL A 123 14.00 2.39 2.84
N GLY A 124 12.99 1.51 2.95
CA GLY A 124 13.14 0.11 2.60
C GLY A 124 13.40 -0.08 1.09
N GLY A 125 12.74 0.72 0.25
CA GLY A 125 12.94 0.70 -1.19
C GLY A 125 14.37 1.08 -1.60
N LEU A 126 14.95 2.11 -1.00
CA LEU A 126 16.34 2.51 -1.22
C LEU A 126 17.30 1.43 -0.74
N ILE A 127 17.10 0.86 0.45
CA ILE A 127 17.92 -0.24 0.97
C ILE A 127 17.86 -1.44 0.02
N GLY A 128 16.66 -1.84 -0.41
CA GLY A 128 16.47 -2.96 -1.33
C GLY A 128 17.09 -2.72 -2.71
N LEU A 129 16.91 -1.51 -3.26
CA LEU A 129 17.52 -1.11 -4.53
C LEU A 129 19.06 -1.19 -4.45
N LEU A 130 19.67 -0.60 -3.41
CA LEU A 130 21.12 -0.59 -3.23
C LEU A 130 21.66 -2.00 -3.03
N ALA A 131 21.05 -2.78 -2.16
CA ALA A 131 21.44 -4.18 -1.90
C ALA A 131 21.35 -5.03 -3.18
N GLY A 132 20.24 -4.93 -3.94
CA GLY A 132 20.05 -5.69 -5.18
C GLY A 132 20.92 -5.24 -6.35
N THR A 133 21.37 -3.98 -6.38
CA THR A 133 22.14 -3.44 -7.51
C THR A 133 23.65 -3.44 -7.26
N ILE A 134 24.12 -3.20 -6.04
CA ILE A 134 25.55 -3.18 -5.71
C ILE A 134 26.04 -4.61 -5.50
N GLY A 135 25.31 -5.42 -4.74
CA GLY A 135 25.68 -6.82 -4.46
C GLY A 135 26.89 -6.93 -3.53
N GLY A 136 27.52 -8.12 -3.51
CA GLY A 136 28.72 -8.39 -2.74
C GLY A 136 28.47 -8.61 -1.23
N ALA A 137 29.55 -8.52 -0.42
CA ALA A 137 29.47 -8.77 1.02
C ALA A 137 28.55 -7.79 1.77
N GLY A 138 28.47 -6.54 1.30
CA GLY A 138 27.61 -5.52 1.89
C GLY A 138 26.12 -5.85 1.80
N ASP A 139 25.69 -6.44 0.70
CA ASP A 139 24.31 -6.93 0.53
C ASP A 139 23.96 -7.98 1.61
N GLY A 140 24.86 -8.94 1.83
CA GLY A 140 24.65 -9.97 2.86
C GLY A 140 24.52 -9.40 4.27
N VAL A 141 25.34 -8.41 4.64
CA VAL A 141 25.28 -7.76 5.96
C VAL A 141 23.97 -6.99 6.13
N VAL A 142 23.59 -6.17 5.15
CA VAL A 142 22.35 -5.38 5.19
C VAL A 142 21.14 -6.30 5.29
N MET A 143 21.08 -7.37 4.49
CA MET A 143 19.93 -8.29 4.55
C MET A 143 19.87 -9.06 5.88
N ARG A 144 21.01 -9.42 6.48
CA ARG A 144 21.01 -10.00 7.83
C ARG A 144 20.48 -9.06 8.90
N ALA A 145 20.82 -7.76 8.80
CA ALA A 145 20.22 -6.77 9.68
C ALA A 145 18.69 -6.66 9.50
N MET A 146 18.21 -6.70 8.25
CA MET A 146 16.77 -6.73 7.96
C MET A 146 16.13 -8.01 8.50
N ASP A 147 16.80 -9.15 8.40
CA ASP A 147 16.31 -10.44 8.91
C ASP A 147 16.24 -10.42 10.45
N ALA A 148 17.20 -9.80 11.12
CA ALA A 148 17.19 -9.63 12.57
C ALA A 148 15.98 -8.81 13.05
N ILE A 149 15.61 -7.75 12.32
CA ILE A 149 14.40 -6.96 12.62
C ILE A 149 13.14 -7.82 12.42
N LEU A 150 13.07 -8.60 11.35
CA LEU A 150 11.93 -9.49 11.04
C LEU A 150 11.80 -10.69 11.98
N ALA A 151 12.83 -11.02 12.75
CA ALA A 151 12.76 -12.08 13.76
C ALA A 151 11.86 -11.69 14.94
N PHE A 152 11.62 -10.40 15.16
CA PHE A 152 10.70 -9.93 16.17
C PHE A 152 9.26 -9.86 15.65
N PRO A 153 8.26 -10.22 16.48
CA PRO A 153 6.87 -9.96 16.12
C PRO A 153 6.65 -8.47 15.83
N PRO A 154 6.11 -8.10 14.65
CA PRO A 154 6.08 -6.71 14.18
C PRO A 154 5.45 -5.73 15.16
N LEU A 155 4.31 -6.10 15.76
CA LEU A 155 3.59 -5.24 16.69
C LEU A 155 4.38 -5.03 18.00
N ILE A 156 5.02 -6.09 18.51
CA ILE A 156 5.83 -6.02 19.74
C ILE A 156 7.04 -5.12 19.52
N LEU A 157 7.70 -5.24 18.37
CA LEU A 157 8.82 -4.36 18.05
C LEU A 157 8.39 -2.89 17.94
N ALA A 158 7.25 -2.62 17.26
CA ALA A 158 6.71 -1.28 17.17
C ALA A 158 6.35 -0.71 18.55
N MET A 159 5.75 -1.50 19.46
CA MET A 159 5.50 -1.13 20.84
C MET A 159 6.79 -0.79 21.59
N THR A 160 7.82 -1.64 21.49
CA THR A 160 9.11 -1.45 22.15
C THR A 160 9.77 -0.15 21.70
N VAL A 161 9.78 0.12 20.40
CA VAL A 161 10.31 1.38 19.84
C VAL A 161 9.51 2.58 20.34
N THR A 162 8.18 2.48 20.33
CA THR A 162 7.31 3.56 20.82
C THR A 162 7.56 3.88 22.29
N VAL A 163 7.65 2.88 23.15
CA VAL A 163 7.93 3.07 24.57
C VAL A 163 9.33 3.64 24.78
N GLY A 164 10.34 3.15 24.04
CA GLY A 164 11.71 3.63 24.14
C GLY A 164 11.91 5.08 23.70
N LEU A 165 11.09 5.56 22.73
CA LEU A 165 11.12 6.95 22.26
C LEU A 165 10.16 7.88 23.01
N GLY A 166 9.33 7.33 23.89
CA GLY A 166 8.24 8.02 24.57
C GLY A 166 6.89 7.80 23.91
N VAL A 167 5.87 7.54 24.73
CA VAL A 167 4.51 7.21 24.26
C VAL A 167 3.89 8.38 23.51
N GLY A 168 3.31 8.11 22.33
CA GLY A 168 2.63 9.13 21.53
C GLY A 168 2.42 8.74 20.06
N LEU A 169 1.60 9.52 19.38
CA LEU A 169 1.21 9.26 17.99
C LEU A 169 2.42 9.25 17.03
N ASN A 170 3.33 10.21 17.17
CA ASN A 170 4.50 10.35 16.30
C ASN A 170 5.50 9.20 16.50
N THR A 171 5.74 8.81 17.74
CA THR A 171 6.66 7.71 18.09
C THR A 171 6.08 6.36 17.69
N ALA A 172 4.76 6.18 17.81
CA ALA A 172 4.06 5.01 17.27
C ALA A 172 4.22 4.94 15.74
N ALA A 173 4.06 6.06 15.03
CA ALA A 173 4.29 6.12 13.59
C ALA A 173 5.73 5.74 13.22
N VAL A 174 6.73 6.22 13.94
CA VAL A 174 8.15 5.84 13.76
C VAL A 174 8.35 4.34 13.99
N GLY A 175 7.78 3.78 15.06
CA GLY A 175 7.85 2.36 15.37
C GLY A 175 7.28 1.49 14.23
N ILE A 176 6.09 1.82 13.73
CA ILE A 176 5.45 1.09 12.63
C ILE A 176 6.25 1.24 11.33
N ALA A 177 6.73 2.45 11.01
CA ALA A 177 7.55 2.69 9.82
C ALA A 177 8.83 1.85 9.86
N LEU A 178 9.55 1.82 10.99
CA LEU A 178 10.78 1.04 11.17
C LEU A 178 10.54 -0.45 10.91
N VAL A 179 9.48 -1.00 11.45
CA VAL A 179 9.11 -2.41 11.30
C VAL A 179 8.73 -2.75 9.84
N SER A 180 8.21 -1.79 9.07
CA SER A 180 7.85 -1.99 7.67
C SER A 180 9.05 -1.98 6.72
N VAL A 181 10.16 -1.31 7.07
CA VAL A 181 11.35 -1.17 6.22
C VAL A 181 11.89 -2.51 5.69
N PRO A 182 12.08 -3.56 6.50
CA PRO A 182 12.63 -4.84 6.01
C PRO A 182 11.76 -5.52 4.95
N TRP A 183 10.42 -5.39 5.04
CA TRP A 183 9.50 -5.93 4.04
C TRP A 183 9.71 -5.30 2.66
N TYR A 184 9.81 -3.97 2.61
CA TYR A 184 10.10 -3.24 1.39
C TYR A 184 11.51 -3.55 0.87
N ALA A 185 12.52 -3.57 1.76
CA ALA A 185 13.89 -3.82 1.39
C ALA A 185 14.05 -5.21 0.74
N ARG A 186 13.45 -6.24 1.32
CA ARG A 186 13.51 -7.60 0.81
C ARG A 186 12.82 -7.75 -0.54
N LEU A 187 11.60 -7.20 -0.66
CA LEU A 187 10.82 -7.23 -1.89
C LEU A 187 11.57 -6.53 -3.03
N LEU A 188 12.02 -5.31 -2.79
CA LEU A 188 12.64 -4.51 -3.85
C LEU A 188 14.05 -4.96 -4.18
N ARG A 189 14.77 -5.59 -3.24
CA ARG A 189 16.02 -6.30 -3.54
C ARG A 189 15.78 -7.44 -4.53
N SER A 190 14.80 -8.30 -4.25
CA SER A 190 14.49 -9.42 -5.15
C SER A 190 14.08 -8.94 -6.55
N GLU A 191 13.32 -7.85 -6.61
CA GLU A 191 12.90 -7.25 -7.87
C GLU A 191 14.07 -6.60 -8.62
N ALA A 192 14.99 -5.90 -7.93
CA ALA A 192 16.19 -5.35 -8.53
C ALA A 192 17.09 -6.44 -9.12
N LEU A 193 17.27 -7.55 -8.42
CA LEU A 193 18.03 -8.71 -8.92
C LEU A 193 17.36 -9.31 -10.16
N ARG A 194 16.03 -9.48 -10.16
CA ARG A 194 15.26 -9.98 -11.29
C ARG A 194 15.40 -9.08 -12.52
N ILE A 195 15.28 -7.76 -12.34
CA ILE A 195 15.37 -6.82 -13.46
C ILE A 195 16.77 -6.81 -14.05
N ARG A 196 17.82 -6.91 -13.22
CA ARG A 196 19.20 -6.93 -13.70
C ARG A 196 19.52 -8.11 -14.60
N SER A 197 18.85 -9.25 -14.44
CA SER A 197 19.05 -10.45 -15.28
C SER A 197 18.21 -10.45 -16.56
N LEU A 198 17.51 -9.35 -16.88
CA LEU A 198 16.71 -9.27 -18.10
C LEU A 198 17.59 -8.91 -19.31
N PRO A 199 17.33 -9.52 -20.50
CA PRO A 199 18.16 -9.36 -21.70
C PRO A 199 18.39 -7.90 -22.14
N PHE A 200 17.41 -7.01 -21.94
CA PHE A 200 17.56 -5.61 -22.31
C PHE A 200 18.57 -4.87 -21.40
N VAL A 201 18.74 -5.30 -20.14
CA VAL A 201 19.72 -4.74 -19.21
C VAL A 201 21.12 -5.23 -19.60
N GLU A 202 21.26 -6.50 -19.96
CA GLU A 202 22.51 -7.06 -20.48
C GLU A 202 22.94 -6.37 -21.77
N ALA A 203 22.00 -6.15 -22.71
CA ALA A 203 22.26 -5.41 -23.93
C ALA A 203 22.71 -3.95 -23.65
N ALA A 204 22.06 -3.26 -22.71
CA ALA A 204 22.47 -1.92 -22.30
C ALA A 204 23.90 -1.92 -21.71
N HIS A 205 24.25 -2.94 -20.93
CA HIS A 205 25.60 -3.10 -20.40
C HIS A 205 26.64 -3.35 -21.51
N ALA A 206 26.31 -4.22 -22.47
CA ALA A 206 27.18 -4.51 -23.64
C ALA A 206 27.41 -3.27 -24.51
N MET A 207 26.42 -2.36 -24.61
CA MET A 207 26.54 -1.08 -25.27
C MET A 207 27.31 -0.01 -24.48
N GLY A 208 27.91 -0.37 -23.33
CA GLY A 208 28.72 0.54 -22.53
C GLY A 208 27.95 1.45 -21.58
N ALA A 209 26.68 1.16 -21.27
CA ALA A 209 25.95 1.94 -20.29
C ALA A 209 26.55 1.79 -18.89
N THR A 210 26.78 2.91 -18.20
CA THR A 210 27.28 2.91 -16.82
C THR A 210 26.27 2.31 -15.85
N ARG A 211 26.75 1.75 -14.73
CA ARG A 211 25.89 1.16 -13.68
C ARG A 211 24.81 2.14 -13.22
N GLY A 212 25.18 3.40 -12.97
CA GLY A 212 24.21 4.43 -12.54
C GLY A 212 23.12 4.69 -13.58
N ARG A 213 23.48 4.71 -14.88
CA ARG A 213 22.51 4.86 -15.98
C ARG A 213 21.55 3.68 -16.04
N ILE A 214 22.04 2.45 -15.86
CA ILE A 214 21.22 1.23 -15.83
C ILE A 214 20.24 1.29 -14.65
N ILE A 215 20.72 1.64 -13.45
CA ILE A 215 19.86 1.74 -12.25
C ILE A 215 18.74 2.75 -12.50
N TYR A 216 19.08 3.99 -12.85
CA TYR A 216 18.11 5.08 -13.00
C TYR A 216 17.15 4.89 -14.17
N ARG A 217 17.65 4.42 -15.33
CA ARG A 217 16.86 4.35 -16.56
C ARG A 217 16.13 3.02 -16.76
N HIS A 218 16.59 1.96 -16.13
CA HIS A 218 16.05 0.62 -16.33
C HIS A 218 15.54 -0.02 -15.04
N VAL A 219 16.31 -0.02 -13.95
CA VAL A 219 15.92 -0.71 -12.73
C VAL A 219 14.81 0.04 -11.99
N VAL A 220 15.06 1.30 -11.62
CA VAL A 220 14.10 2.10 -10.83
C VAL A 220 12.72 2.19 -11.48
N PRO A 221 12.57 2.54 -12.77
CA PRO A 221 11.24 2.65 -13.36
C PRO A 221 10.45 1.34 -13.39
N HIS A 222 11.13 0.19 -13.49
CA HIS A 222 10.49 -1.12 -13.48
C HIS A 222 10.14 -1.60 -12.05
N MET A 223 10.84 -1.10 -11.03
CA MET A 223 10.55 -1.38 -9.63
C MET A 223 9.38 -0.57 -9.06
N LEU A 224 9.14 0.65 -9.57
CA LEU A 224 8.12 1.56 -9.04
C LEU A 224 6.71 0.94 -9.00
N PRO A 225 6.22 0.24 -10.03
CA PRO A 225 4.91 -0.40 -9.97
C PRO A 225 4.78 -1.39 -8.81
N VAL A 226 5.82 -2.21 -8.59
CA VAL A 226 5.85 -3.19 -7.48
C VAL A 226 5.87 -2.47 -6.13
N LEU A 227 6.63 -1.38 -6.01
CA LEU A 227 6.65 -0.54 -4.81
C LEU A 227 5.26 0.03 -4.51
N PHE A 228 4.56 0.60 -5.50
CA PHE A 228 3.23 1.18 -5.28
C PHE A 228 2.17 0.14 -4.89
N ILE A 229 2.21 -1.06 -5.49
CA ILE A 229 1.33 -2.17 -5.06
C ILE A 229 1.59 -2.51 -3.59
N GLN A 230 2.87 -2.66 -3.23
CA GLN A 230 3.24 -2.99 -1.86
C GLN A 230 2.85 -1.88 -0.88
N MET A 231 2.98 -0.60 -1.28
CA MET A 231 2.53 0.52 -0.47
C MET A 231 1.01 0.51 -0.25
N ALA A 232 0.21 0.18 -1.26
CA ALA A 232 -1.23 0.07 -1.11
C ALA A 232 -1.62 -1.04 -0.10
N ALA A 233 -0.95 -2.19 -0.14
CA ALA A 233 -1.14 -3.26 0.85
C ALA A 233 -0.70 -2.83 2.26
N ALA A 234 0.47 -2.21 2.37
CA ALA A 234 1.05 -1.78 3.63
C ALA A 234 0.27 -0.63 4.28
N PHE A 235 -0.44 0.19 3.51
CA PHE A 235 -1.30 1.25 4.04
C PHE A 235 -2.41 0.69 4.93
N GLY A 236 -3.11 -0.35 4.48
CA GLY A 236 -4.14 -1.02 5.30
C GLY A 236 -3.56 -1.60 6.59
N TYR A 237 -2.37 -2.23 6.50
CA TYR A 237 -1.66 -2.70 7.68
C TYR A 237 -1.25 -1.56 8.62
N ALA A 238 -0.76 -0.43 8.09
CA ALA A 238 -0.35 0.72 8.88
C ALA A 238 -1.53 1.35 9.66
N VAL A 239 -2.71 1.47 9.03
CA VAL A 239 -3.95 1.91 9.70
C VAL A 239 -4.28 0.99 10.86
N LEU A 240 -4.27 -0.34 10.62
CA LEU A 240 -4.60 -1.32 11.66
C LEU A 240 -3.55 -1.34 12.79
N ALA A 241 -2.27 -1.27 12.46
CA ALA A 241 -1.19 -1.26 13.44
C ALA A 241 -1.22 0.00 14.32
N LEU A 242 -1.50 1.17 13.71
CA LEU A 242 -1.66 2.44 14.43
C LEU A 242 -2.84 2.35 15.41
N ALA A 243 -3.99 1.88 14.94
CA ALA A 243 -5.15 1.69 15.78
C ALA A 243 -4.88 0.69 16.92
N GLY A 244 -4.13 -0.39 16.63
CA GLY A 244 -3.71 -1.37 17.64
C GLY A 244 -2.79 -0.77 18.73
N LEU A 245 -1.80 0.05 18.33
CA LEU A 245 -0.93 0.74 19.29
C LEU A 245 -1.72 1.77 20.11
N SER A 246 -2.61 2.52 19.47
CA SER A 246 -3.49 3.49 20.17
C SER A 246 -4.46 2.77 21.12
N PHE A 247 -5.00 1.61 20.71
CA PHE A 247 -5.88 0.79 21.52
C PHE A 247 -5.20 0.32 22.83
N VAL A 248 -3.91 0.01 22.80
CA VAL A 248 -3.11 -0.37 23.99
C VAL A 248 -2.61 0.87 24.75
N GLY A 249 -2.95 2.08 24.28
CA GLY A 249 -2.54 3.34 24.93
C GLY A 249 -1.14 3.83 24.58
N LEU A 250 -0.48 3.25 23.59
CA LEU A 250 0.87 3.66 23.15
C LEU A 250 0.86 4.66 21.99
N GLY A 251 -0.28 4.80 21.27
CA GLY A 251 -0.43 5.70 20.13
C GLY A 251 -0.95 7.09 20.53
N ALA A 252 -2.08 7.47 19.94
CA ALA A 252 -2.73 8.75 20.21
C ALA A 252 -3.18 8.85 21.65
N GLN A 253 -2.87 10.00 22.26
CA GLN A 253 -3.28 10.31 23.64
C GLN A 253 -4.53 11.19 23.65
N VAL A 254 -5.39 11.02 24.65
CA VAL A 254 -6.54 11.89 24.88
C VAL A 254 -6.08 13.35 24.97
N PRO A 255 -6.79 14.29 24.32
CA PRO A 255 -8.10 14.19 23.68
C PRO A 255 -8.07 13.87 22.18
N THR A 256 -6.93 13.53 21.59
CA THR A 256 -6.76 13.35 20.13
C THR A 256 -7.73 12.32 19.57
N PRO A 257 -8.62 12.70 18.63
CA PRO A 257 -9.59 11.78 18.05
C PRO A 257 -8.92 10.91 16.97
N GLU A 258 -8.28 9.81 17.37
CA GLU A 258 -7.76 8.77 16.50
C GLU A 258 -8.61 7.53 16.67
N TRP A 259 -8.90 6.78 15.58
CA TRP A 259 -9.89 5.69 15.62
C TRP A 259 -9.58 4.60 16.65
N GLY A 260 -8.31 4.19 16.81
CA GLY A 260 -7.92 3.21 17.82
C GLY A 260 -8.12 3.72 19.25
N ALA A 261 -7.74 4.96 19.52
CA ALA A 261 -7.96 5.63 20.81
C ALA A 261 -9.46 5.78 21.10
N MET A 262 -10.27 6.14 20.10
CA MET A 262 -11.72 6.23 20.25
C MET A 262 -12.37 4.87 20.58
N ILE A 263 -11.89 3.77 19.97
CA ILE A 263 -12.35 2.42 20.29
C ILE A 263 -12.01 2.09 21.75
N THR A 264 -10.82 2.46 22.22
CA THR A 264 -10.41 2.27 23.61
C THR A 264 -11.29 3.07 24.59
N GLU A 265 -11.57 4.35 24.27
CA GLU A 265 -12.47 5.19 25.07
C GLU A 265 -13.88 4.58 25.14
N GLY A 266 -14.38 4.00 24.01
CA GLY A 266 -15.75 3.50 23.88
C GLY A 266 -15.98 2.06 24.33
N GLN A 267 -14.93 1.22 24.45
CA GLN A 267 -15.10 -0.22 24.70
C GLN A 267 -15.82 -0.54 26.03
N GLY A 268 -15.53 0.22 27.08
CA GLY A 268 -16.18 0.02 28.38
C GLY A 268 -17.66 0.37 28.37
N TYR A 269 -18.07 1.30 27.53
CA TYR A 269 -19.46 1.76 27.39
C TYR A 269 -20.30 0.88 26.46
N ALA A 270 -19.67 0.09 25.61
CA ALA A 270 -20.38 -0.82 24.70
C ALA A 270 -21.22 -1.86 25.47
N LEU A 271 -20.75 -2.31 26.63
CA LEU A 271 -21.46 -3.27 27.49
C LEU A 271 -22.66 -2.63 28.23
N THR A 272 -22.66 -1.32 28.39
CA THR A 272 -23.74 -0.55 29.04
C THR A 272 -24.73 0.06 28.06
N GLY A 273 -24.62 -0.31 26.77
CA GLY A 273 -25.56 0.06 25.72
C GLY A 273 -25.10 1.19 24.78
N GLN A 274 -24.00 1.89 25.08
CA GLN A 274 -23.46 3.00 24.25
C GLN A 274 -22.48 2.47 23.19
N TRP A 275 -22.93 1.51 22.40
CA TRP A 275 -22.17 0.80 21.39
C TRP A 275 -21.55 1.71 20.30
N TRP A 276 -22.20 2.85 20.01
CA TRP A 276 -21.78 3.77 18.93
C TRP A 276 -20.38 4.35 19.15
N MET A 277 -19.96 4.52 20.41
CA MET A 277 -18.64 5.09 20.73
C MET A 277 -17.48 4.22 20.24
N ALA A 278 -17.61 2.88 20.26
CA ALA A 278 -16.58 1.95 19.78
C ALA A 278 -16.86 1.45 18.36
N ILE A 279 -18.13 1.18 18.02
CA ILE A 279 -18.49 0.58 16.73
C ILE A 279 -18.32 1.57 15.59
N CYS A 280 -18.68 2.83 15.74
CA CYS A 280 -18.56 3.81 14.65
C CYS A 280 -17.12 4.01 14.17
N PRO A 281 -16.11 4.28 15.04
CA PRO A 281 -14.72 4.34 14.60
C PRO A 281 -14.20 2.95 14.12
N GLY A 282 -14.67 1.84 14.70
CA GLY A 282 -14.35 0.49 14.24
C GLY A 282 -14.82 0.20 12.83
N VAL A 283 -16.02 0.62 12.46
CA VAL A 283 -16.56 0.51 11.09
C VAL A 283 -15.76 1.38 10.12
N ALA A 284 -15.39 2.61 10.49
CA ALA A 284 -14.56 3.48 9.66
C ALA A 284 -13.19 2.82 9.37
N LEU A 285 -12.57 2.24 10.39
CA LEU A 285 -11.33 1.49 10.28
C LEU A 285 -11.50 0.26 9.36
N LEU A 286 -12.55 -0.55 9.56
CA LEU A 286 -12.85 -1.72 8.74
C LEU A 286 -13.01 -1.36 7.26
N ILE A 287 -13.80 -0.32 6.95
CA ILE A 287 -14.01 0.15 5.58
C ILE A 287 -12.67 0.58 4.95
N THR A 288 -11.85 1.32 5.69
CA THR A 288 -10.54 1.79 5.21
C THR A 288 -9.60 0.65 4.88
N VAL A 289 -9.44 -0.31 5.80
CA VAL A 289 -8.56 -1.47 5.62
C VAL A 289 -9.03 -2.36 4.48
N THR A 290 -10.34 -2.61 4.39
CA THR A 290 -10.94 -3.41 3.32
C THR A 290 -10.72 -2.74 1.95
N ALA A 291 -10.98 -1.44 1.84
CA ALA A 291 -10.79 -0.69 0.60
C ALA A 291 -9.31 -0.69 0.16
N ALA A 292 -8.37 -0.49 1.10
CA ALA A 292 -6.94 -0.54 0.82
C ALA A 292 -6.49 -1.93 0.34
N SER A 293 -6.96 -3.00 0.97
CA SER A 293 -6.66 -4.38 0.58
C SER A 293 -7.20 -4.70 -0.81
N MET A 294 -8.47 -4.35 -1.09
CA MET A 294 -9.07 -4.52 -2.41
C MET A 294 -8.33 -3.74 -3.50
N LEU A 295 -7.86 -2.53 -3.19
CA LEU A 295 -7.06 -1.72 -4.10
C LEU A 295 -5.74 -2.41 -4.44
N SER A 296 -5.01 -2.88 -3.42
CA SER A 296 -3.75 -3.59 -3.59
C SER A 296 -3.89 -4.84 -4.44
N ASP A 297 -4.92 -5.67 -4.16
CA ASP A 297 -5.17 -6.90 -4.90
C ASP A 297 -5.46 -6.62 -6.38
N ARG A 298 -6.26 -5.58 -6.65
CA ARG A 298 -6.56 -5.18 -8.04
C ARG A 298 -5.36 -4.59 -8.77
N MET A 299 -4.55 -3.80 -8.09
CA MET A 299 -3.30 -3.30 -8.69
C MET A 299 -2.37 -4.46 -9.04
N ARG A 300 -2.30 -5.49 -8.19
CA ARG A 300 -1.52 -6.71 -8.46
C ARG A 300 -2.04 -7.46 -9.67
N ASP A 301 -3.36 -7.70 -9.76
CA ASP A 301 -4.00 -8.38 -10.89
C ASP A 301 -3.75 -7.67 -12.24
N LEU A 302 -3.77 -6.34 -12.25
CA LEU A 302 -3.57 -5.53 -13.46
C LEU A 302 -2.10 -5.50 -13.92
N LEU A 303 -1.17 -5.66 -12.99
CA LEU A 303 0.28 -5.60 -13.26
C LEU A 303 0.91 -6.99 -13.41
N ASP A 304 0.16 -8.08 -13.18
CA ASP A 304 0.61 -9.45 -13.44
C ASP A 304 0.43 -9.82 -14.93
N PRO A 305 1.53 -9.95 -15.71
CA PRO A 305 1.45 -10.31 -17.12
C PRO A 305 0.92 -11.72 -17.36
N ARG A 306 1.03 -12.63 -16.37
CA ARG A 306 0.63 -14.04 -16.51
C ARG A 306 -0.87 -14.24 -16.44
N GLY A 307 -1.60 -13.41 -15.73
CA GLY A 307 -3.06 -13.45 -15.67
C GLY A 307 -3.75 -13.07 -16.98
N GLN A 308 -3.06 -12.40 -17.90
CA GLN A 308 -3.61 -12.03 -19.22
C GLN A 308 -3.62 -13.21 -20.21
N TYR A 309 -2.70 -14.16 -20.10
CA TYR A 309 -2.63 -15.35 -20.97
C TYR A 309 -3.62 -16.47 -20.56
N ALA A 310 -4.11 -16.46 -19.33
CA ALA A 310 -5.08 -17.45 -18.86
C ALA A 310 -6.55 -17.09 -19.21
N ARG A 311 -6.80 -15.96 -19.85
CA ARG A 311 -8.13 -15.48 -20.26
C ARG A 311 -8.35 -15.50 -21.79
N LEU A 312 -7.37 -15.97 -22.56
CA LEU A 312 -7.45 -16.26 -23.99
C LEU A 312 -7.56 -17.76 -24.22
#